data_7de5a79fff488a7bcdbcb3a7b0bd9b2c
#
_entry.id   7de5a79fff488a7bcdbcb3a7b0bd9b2c
#
_cell.length_a   1.000
_cell.length_b   1.000
_cell.length_c   1.000
_cell.angle_alpha   90.00
_cell.angle_beta   90.00
_cell.angle_gamma   90.00
#
_symmetry.space_group_name_H-M   'P 1'
#
loop_
_entity.id
_entity.type
_entity.pdbx_description
1 polymer ?
#
loop_
_entity_poly.entity_id
_entity_poly.type
_entity_poly.pdbx_seq_one_letter_code
_entity_poly.pdbx_strand_id
1 'polypeptide(L)'
;MTATEAMLWALVLLPAAAGAALLSGPLWGARPGRGWGVVSAGVSALVLGLSLGCGFARPAVSVPFVAGADFGLHVDGLAAVVTPAIAAVTVLVLVFAGADRALARGRFHGAMLVFAAAAMLTATASTMPALLLAWEGMGAASYVLIGFRWRERSRVSAGLVAFVTTRSADLGLYLAAGAALAGGAGLALADLADAEAGWRHAIAAGVLVAALGKAAQLPFSFWLSRAMHGPSPVSALLHSAAMVAMGAYLLLRVAPLLAATGWADTGAVVAGAATAV
;
A
#
# COMPACT_ATOMS: atom_id res chain seq x y z
N MET A 1 7.78 -3.98 24.97
CA MET A 1 6.73 -4.14 23.94
C MET A 1 5.46 -4.59 24.64
N THR A 2 4.41 -3.80 24.55
CA THR A 2 3.08 -4.11 25.11
C THR A 2 2.36 -5.13 24.20
N ALA A 3 1.29 -5.76 24.71
CA ALA A 3 0.47 -6.68 23.90
C ALA A 3 -0.14 -5.99 22.66
N THR A 4 -0.52 -4.73 22.79
CA THR A 4 -1.11 -3.94 21.70
C THR A 4 -0.07 -3.55 20.64
N GLU A 5 1.16 -3.24 21.02
CA GLU A 5 2.27 -3.03 20.09
C GLU A 5 2.61 -4.32 19.34
N ALA A 6 2.63 -5.46 20.05
CA ALA A 6 2.86 -6.77 19.41
C ALA A 6 1.76 -7.09 18.39
N MET A 7 0.52 -6.75 18.69
CA MET A 7 -0.61 -6.91 17.78
C MET A 7 -0.45 -6.05 16.51
N LEU A 8 0.04 -4.82 16.64
CA LEU A 8 0.30 -3.93 15.49
C LEU A 8 1.42 -4.49 14.60
N TRP A 9 2.52 -4.96 15.19
CA TRP A 9 3.57 -5.65 14.43
C TRP A 9 3.05 -6.92 13.75
N ALA A 10 2.25 -7.73 14.44
CA ALA A 10 1.66 -8.93 13.88
C ALA A 10 0.73 -8.61 12.69
N LEU A 11 -0.03 -7.52 12.73
CA LEU A 11 -0.90 -7.05 11.65
C LEU A 11 -0.13 -6.91 10.32
N VAL A 12 1.10 -6.45 10.37
CA VAL A 12 1.96 -6.23 9.19
C VAL A 12 2.84 -7.45 8.89
N LEU A 13 3.53 -7.97 9.91
CA LEU A 13 4.54 -9.00 9.72
C LEU A 13 3.95 -10.39 9.44
N LEU A 14 2.78 -10.72 9.97
CA LEU A 14 2.17 -12.03 9.73
C LEU A 14 1.83 -12.26 8.24
N PRO A 15 1.12 -11.37 7.55
CA PRO A 15 0.87 -11.56 6.12
C PRO A 15 2.16 -11.44 5.28
N ALA A 16 3.13 -10.60 5.70
CA ALA A 16 4.41 -10.51 5.01
C ALA A 16 5.21 -11.82 5.09
N ALA A 17 5.36 -12.39 6.29
CA ALA A 17 6.09 -13.63 6.52
C ALA A 17 5.40 -14.83 5.86
N ALA A 18 4.08 -14.95 6.01
CA ALA A 18 3.31 -15.99 5.35
C ALA A 18 3.40 -15.86 3.81
N GLY A 19 3.32 -14.63 3.29
CA GLY A 19 3.49 -14.36 1.87
C GLY A 19 4.88 -14.75 1.36
N ALA A 20 5.94 -14.38 2.06
CA ALA A 20 7.31 -14.76 1.74
C ALA A 20 7.51 -16.29 1.76
N ALA A 21 6.96 -16.98 2.77
CA ALA A 21 7.00 -18.42 2.87
C ALA A 21 6.29 -19.11 1.69
N LEU A 22 5.12 -18.60 1.28
CA LEU A 22 4.40 -19.13 0.12
C LEU A 22 5.11 -18.84 -1.21
N LEU A 23 5.79 -17.69 -1.32
CA LEU A 23 6.61 -17.36 -2.50
C LEU A 23 7.82 -18.27 -2.63
N SER A 24 8.44 -18.65 -1.52
CA SER A 24 9.60 -19.56 -1.47
C SER A 24 9.23 -21.04 -1.60
N GLY A 25 7.94 -21.38 -1.52
CA GLY A 25 7.43 -22.75 -1.59
C GLY A 25 8.00 -23.61 -2.73
N PRO A 26 8.16 -23.10 -3.98
CA PRO A 26 8.77 -23.85 -5.07
C PRO A 26 10.22 -24.26 -4.80
N LEU A 27 10.97 -23.48 -4.02
CA LEU A 27 12.36 -23.79 -3.61
C LEU A 27 12.44 -25.00 -2.68
N TRP A 28 11.36 -25.30 -1.97
CA TRP A 28 11.22 -26.40 -1.03
C TRP A 28 10.47 -27.60 -1.63
N GLY A 29 10.27 -27.62 -2.96
CA GLY A 29 9.58 -28.70 -3.64
C GLY A 29 8.05 -28.74 -3.42
N ALA A 30 7.47 -27.68 -2.90
CA ALA A 30 6.04 -27.62 -2.66
C ALA A 30 5.22 -27.66 -3.98
N ARG A 31 4.27 -28.61 -4.04
CA ARG A 31 3.43 -28.82 -5.22
C ARG A 31 2.25 -27.86 -5.26
N PRO A 32 1.80 -27.45 -6.46
CA PRO A 32 0.54 -26.71 -6.60
C PRO A 32 -0.62 -27.49 -5.97
N GLY A 33 -1.50 -26.80 -5.26
CA GLY A 33 -2.65 -27.46 -4.62
C GLY A 33 -3.59 -26.47 -3.93
N ARG A 34 -4.84 -26.91 -3.70
CA ARG A 34 -5.87 -26.12 -3.02
C ARG A 34 -5.51 -25.70 -1.60
N GLY A 35 -4.59 -26.40 -0.95
CA GLY A 35 -4.13 -26.08 0.40
C GLY A 35 -3.57 -24.65 0.54
N TRP A 36 -2.97 -24.11 -0.51
CA TRP A 36 -2.45 -22.74 -0.50
C TRP A 36 -3.54 -21.69 -0.36
N GLY A 37 -4.70 -21.93 -0.98
CA GLY A 37 -5.89 -21.08 -0.80
C GLY A 37 -6.39 -21.08 0.63
N VAL A 38 -6.46 -22.26 1.26
CA VAL A 38 -6.91 -22.41 2.66
C VAL A 38 -5.93 -21.69 3.61
N VAL A 39 -4.63 -21.91 3.44
CA VAL A 39 -3.61 -21.26 4.27
C VAL A 39 -3.69 -19.74 4.15
N SER A 40 -3.74 -19.22 2.92
CA SER A 40 -3.77 -17.77 2.72
C SER A 40 -5.06 -17.13 3.21
N ALA A 41 -6.21 -17.80 3.04
CA ALA A 41 -7.49 -17.33 3.57
C ALA A 41 -7.47 -17.34 5.11
N GLY A 42 -6.91 -18.38 5.74
CA GLY A 42 -6.76 -18.47 7.20
C GLY A 42 -5.85 -17.34 7.75
N VAL A 43 -4.71 -17.10 7.11
CA VAL A 43 -3.83 -15.98 7.47
C VAL A 43 -4.57 -14.64 7.34
N SER A 44 -5.30 -14.43 6.25
CA SER A 44 -6.03 -13.18 6.03
C SER A 44 -7.18 -13.00 7.04
N ALA A 45 -7.83 -14.08 7.46
CA ALA A 45 -8.85 -14.03 8.51
C ALA A 45 -8.24 -13.66 9.88
N LEU A 46 -7.04 -14.16 10.19
CA LEU A 46 -6.30 -13.73 11.39
C LEU A 46 -5.93 -12.24 11.30
N VAL A 47 -5.46 -11.78 10.13
CA VAL A 47 -5.16 -10.36 9.89
C VAL A 47 -6.41 -9.50 10.06
N LEU A 48 -7.58 -9.97 9.64
CA LEU A 48 -8.86 -9.27 9.88
C LEU A 48 -9.15 -9.18 11.38
N GLY A 49 -8.99 -10.26 12.12
CA GLY A 49 -9.15 -10.23 13.59
C GLY A 49 -8.18 -9.25 14.26
N LEU A 50 -6.89 -9.27 13.86
CA LEU A 50 -5.89 -8.33 14.34
C LEU A 50 -6.22 -6.88 14.00
N SER A 51 -6.70 -6.61 12.78
CA SER A 51 -7.06 -5.26 12.35
C SER A 51 -8.24 -4.68 13.15
N LEU A 52 -9.24 -5.50 13.46
CA LEU A 52 -10.34 -5.13 14.33
C LEU A 52 -9.83 -4.84 15.76
N GLY A 53 -9.00 -5.72 16.32
CA GLY A 53 -8.38 -5.52 17.63
C GLY A 53 -7.54 -4.23 17.68
N CYS A 54 -6.72 -3.97 16.66
CA CYS A 54 -5.96 -2.72 16.54
C CYS A 54 -6.89 -1.50 16.40
N GLY A 55 -8.01 -1.63 15.69
CA GLY A 55 -8.99 -0.57 15.55
C GLY A 55 -9.60 -0.11 16.86
N PHE A 56 -9.84 -1.04 17.79
CA PHE A 56 -10.31 -0.73 19.14
C PHE A 56 -9.19 -0.20 20.06
N ALA A 57 -8.01 -0.85 20.04
CA ALA A 57 -6.91 -0.54 20.95
C ALA A 57 -6.09 0.70 20.52
N ARG A 58 -6.12 1.06 19.23
CA ARG A 58 -5.38 2.18 18.61
C ARG A 58 -3.90 2.24 19.00
N PRO A 59 -3.14 1.16 18.81
CA PRO A 59 -1.74 1.13 19.19
C PRO A 59 -0.89 2.05 18.32
N ALA A 60 0.21 2.54 18.93
CA ALA A 60 1.28 3.23 18.23
C ALA A 60 2.61 2.59 18.60
N VAL A 61 3.54 2.52 17.67
CA VAL A 61 4.90 2.03 17.88
C VAL A 61 5.87 2.82 17.01
N SER A 62 7.03 3.16 17.55
CA SER A 62 8.12 3.79 16.83
C SER A 62 9.42 3.12 17.23
N VAL A 63 10.26 2.84 16.25
CA VAL A 63 11.60 2.27 16.46
C VAL A 63 12.62 3.08 15.67
N PRO A 64 13.81 3.36 16.22
CA PRO A 64 14.88 4.02 15.48
C PRO A 64 15.22 3.23 14.22
N PHE A 65 15.31 3.93 13.06
CA PHE A 65 15.54 3.27 11.77
C PHE A 65 16.79 3.80 11.07
N VAL A 66 16.85 5.09 10.82
CA VAL A 66 18.02 5.78 10.26
C VAL A 66 18.32 7.03 11.07
N ALA A 67 19.50 7.60 10.92
CA ALA A 67 19.87 8.80 11.65
C ALA A 67 18.85 9.93 11.42
N GLY A 68 18.21 10.37 12.49
CA GLY A 68 17.18 11.42 12.47
C GLY A 68 15.80 11.00 12.00
N ALA A 69 15.52 9.70 11.83
CA ALA A 69 14.21 9.21 11.45
C ALA A 69 13.85 7.86 12.08
N ASP A 70 12.62 7.77 12.56
CA ASP A 70 12.04 6.57 13.12
C ASP A 70 11.21 5.82 12.06
N PHE A 71 11.08 4.52 12.26
CA PHE A 71 10.09 3.69 11.60
C PHE A 71 8.87 3.61 12.52
N GLY A 72 7.86 4.40 12.22
CA GLY A 72 6.68 4.56 13.07
C GLY A 72 5.41 4.01 12.45
N LEU A 73 4.60 3.34 13.28
CA LEU A 73 3.28 2.85 12.94
C LEU A 73 2.27 3.37 13.97
N HIS A 74 1.09 3.76 13.52
CA HIS A 74 0.01 4.24 14.38
C HIS A 74 -1.36 3.89 13.80
N VAL A 75 -2.24 3.36 14.62
CA VAL A 75 -3.64 3.13 14.23
C VAL A 75 -4.49 4.28 14.77
N ASP A 76 -4.69 5.30 13.95
CA ASP A 76 -5.62 6.41 14.23
C ASP A 76 -7.07 6.07 13.82
N GLY A 77 -7.96 7.05 13.86
CA GLY A 77 -9.37 6.87 13.49
C GLY A 77 -9.56 6.43 12.04
N LEU A 78 -8.72 6.95 11.10
CA LEU A 78 -8.79 6.60 9.69
C LEU A 78 -8.24 5.18 9.44
N ALA A 79 -7.08 4.85 10.03
CA ALA A 79 -6.48 3.52 9.94
C ALA A 79 -7.38 2.45 10.57
N ALA A 80 -8.08 2.77 11.67
CA ALA A 80 -9.00 1.86 12.35
C ALA A 80 -10.19 1.40 11.48
N VAL A 81 -10.56 2.19 10.48
CA VAL A 81 -11.61 1.83 9.51
C VAL A 81 -11.02 1.16 8.28
N VAL A 82 -9.92 1.69 7.76
CA VAL A 82 -9.36 1.25 6.48
C VAL A 82 -8.66 -0.11 6.60
N THR A 83 -7.96 -0.40 7.70
CA THR A 83 -7.27 -1.69 7.86
C THR A 83 -8.21 -2.89 7.91
N PRO A 84 -9.36 -2.89 8.65
CA PRO A 84 -10.32 -3.97 8.57
C PRO A 84 -10.98 -4.10 7.20
N ALA A 85 -11.25 -2.98 6.52
CA ALA A 85 -11.81 -3.01 5.18
C ALA A 85 -10.88 -3.72 4.18
N ILE A 86 -9.58 -3.38 4.16
CA ILE A 86 -8.58 -4.04 3.34
C ILE A 86 -8.48 -5.53 3.71
N ALA A 87 -8.43 -5.86 5.00
CA ALA A 87 -8.35 -7.24 5.46
C ALA A 87 -9.56 -8.06 5.02
N ALA A 88 -10.77 -7.52 5.17
CA ALA A 88 -12.01 -8.20 4.76
C ALA A 88 -12.04 -8.48 3.25
N VAL A 89 -11.70 -7.48 2.42
CA VAL A 89 -11.61 -7.68 0.96
C VAL A 89 -10.52 -8.71 0.62
N THR A 90 -9.39 -8.68 1.32
CA THR A 90 -8.32 -9.67 1.11
C THR A 90 -8.80 -11.09 1.40
N VAL A 91 -9.54 -11.32 2.49
CA VAL A 91 -10.15 -12.62 2.79
C VAL A 91 -11.06 -13.08 1.66
N LEU A 92 -12.00 -12.24 1.24
CA LEU A 92 -12.97 -12.56 0.19
C LEU A 92 -12.29 -12.91 -1.13
N VAL A 93 -11.31 -12.12 -1.52
CA VAL A 93 -10.56 -12.30 -2.77
C VAL A 93 -9.70 -13.56 -2.74
N LEU A 94 -9.05 -13.88 -1.60
CA LEU A 94 -8.24 -15.09 -1.47
C LEU A 94 -9.09 -16.37 -1.39
N VAL A 95 -10.25 -16.32 -0.77
CA VAL A 95 -11.23 -17.43 -0.80
C VAL A 95 -11.68 -17.69 -2.24
N PHE A 96 -12.06 -16.64 -2.97
CA PHE A 96 -12.42 -16.74 -4.39
C PHE A 96 -11.30 -17.29 -5.25
N ALA A 97 -10.08 -16.76 -5.09
CA ALA A 97 -8.90 -17.21 -5.85
C ALA A 97 -8.51 -18.66 -5.53
N GLY A 98 -8.74 -19.13 -4.29
CA GLY A 98 -8.48 -20.51 -3.87
C GLY A 98 -9.38 -21.55 -4.57
N ALA A 99 -10.55 -21.13 -5.07
CA ALA A 99 -11.43 -21.98 -5.87
C ALA A 99 -10.96 -22.14 -7.32
N ASP A 100 -10.18 -21.20 -7.86
CA ASP A 100 -9.66 -21.23 -9.23
C ASP A 100 -8.38 -22.08 -9.31
N ARG A 101 -8.46 -23.21 -10.06
CA ARG A 101 -7.30 -24.10 -10.27
C ARG A 101 -6.11 -23.42 -10.93
N ALA A 102 -6.33 -22.41 -11.77
CA ALA A 102 -5.26 -21.69 -12.45
C ALA A 102 -4.45 -20.79 -11.47
N LEU A 103 -5.11 -20.35 -10.40
CA LEU A 103 -4.54 -19.49 -9.35
C LEU A 103 -4.15 -20.26 -8.07
N ALA A 104 -4.47 -21.55 -7.96
CA ALA A 104 -4.14 -22.43 -6.81
C ALA A 104 -2.62 -22.71 -6.72
N ARG A 105 -1.82 -21.67 -6.68
CA ARG A 105 -0.34 -21.70 -6.64
C ARG A 105 0.15 -20.86 -5.47
N GLY A 106 1.08 -21.38 -4.67
CA GLY A 106 1.69 -20.66 -3.54
C GLY A 106 2.20 -19.27 -3.92
N ARG A 107 2.82 -19.12 -5.10
CA ARG A 107 3.31 -17.83 -5.60
C ARG A 107 2.20 -16.78 -5.78
N PHE A 108 0.99 -17.18 -6.21
CA PHE A 108 -0.12 -16.24 -6.35
C PHE A 108 -0.59 -15.76 -4.96
N HIS A 109 -0.92 -16.72 -4.09
CA HIS A 109 -1.39 -16.43 -2.74
C HIS A 109 -0.33 -15.70 -1.91
N GLY A 110 0.96 -16.07 -2.08
CA GLY A 110 2.08 -15.39 -1.43
C GLY A 110 2.21 -13.92 -1.86
N ALA A 111 2.16 -13.63 -3.16
CA ALA A 111 2.24 -12.26 -3.67
C ALA A 111 1.03 -11.42 -3.22
N MET A 112 -0.17 -12.01 -3.15
CA MET A 112 -1.37 -11.33 -2.62
C MET A 112 -1.23 -10.99 -1.13
N LEU A 113 -0.64 -11.89 -0.30
CA LEU A 113 -0.39 -11.60 1.12
C LEU A 113 0.71 -10.56 1.32
N VAL A 114 1.78 -10.56 0.51
CA VAL A 114 2.80 -9.50 0.53
C VAL A 114 2.19 -8.15 0.16
N PHE A 115 1.33 -8.12 -0.84
CA PHE A 115 0.60 -6.91 -1.19
C PHE A 115 -0.29 -6.42 -0.03
N ALA A 116 -1.05 -7.34 0.60
CA ALA A 116 -1.88 -7.00 1.75
C ALA A 116 -1.05 -6.47 2.92
N ALA A 117 0.11 -7.07 3.21
CA ALA A 117 1.05 -6.59 4.23
C ALA A 117 1.52 -5.15 3.93
N ALA A 118 1.89 -4.87 2.68
CA ALA A 118 2.30 -3.53 2.27
C ALA A 118 1.15 -2.51 2.38
N ALA A 119 -0.08 -2.91 2.06
CA ALA A 119 -1.26 -2.06 2.22
C ALA A 119 -1.57 -1.78 3.70
N MET A 120 -1.45 -2.79 4.59
CA MET A 120 -1.59 -2.60 6.04
C MET A 120 -0.51 -1.68 6.59
N LEU A 121 0.74 -1.86 6.13
CA LEU A 121 1.85 -1.00 6.52
C LEU A 121 1.61 0.45 6.04
N THR A 122 1.12 0.66 4.82
CA THR A 122 0.76 1.99 4.31
C THR A 122 -0.33 2.64 5.17
N ALA A 123 -1.37 1.88 5.51
CA ALA A 123 -2.49 2.38 6.30
C ALA A 123 -2.11 2.73 7.75
N THR A 124 -1.08 2.11 8.29
CA THR A 124 -0.61 2.35 9.67
C THR A 124 0.65 3.21 9.76
N ALA A 125 1.31 3.51 8.64
CA ALA A 125 2.53 4.32 8.64
C ALA A 125 2.28 5.70 9.25
N SER A 126 3.12 6.09 10.22
CA SER A 126 3.12 7.41 10.85
C SER A 126 4.35 8.24 10.48
N THR A 127 5.32 7.65 9.79
CA THR A 127 6.55 8.30 9.36
C THR A 127 6.82 8.05 7.88
N MET A 128 7.56 8.96 7.24
CA MET A 128 7.96 8.84 5.83
C MET A 128 8.74 7.57 5.52
N PRO A 129 9.70 7.09 6.34
CA PRO A 129 10.38 5.82 6.08
C PRO A 129 9.43 4.62 6.03
N ALA A 130 8.49 4.52 6.97
CA ALA A 130 7.49 3.46 6.97
C ALA A 130 6.56 3.54 5.76
N LEU A 131 6.11 4.76 5.42
CA LEU A 131 5.28 5.01 4.26
C LEU A 131 5.99 4.66 2.95
N LEU A 132 7.23 5.11 2.76
CA LEU A 132 8.03 4.82 1.56
C LEU A 132 8.22 3.32 1.36
N LEU A 133 8.64 2.59 2.40
CA LEU A 133 8.81 1.13 2.31
C LEU A 133 7.50 0.43 1.90
N ALA A 134 6.40 0.81 2.53
CA ALA A 134 5.08 0.25 2.25
C ALA A 134 4.61 0.55 0.82
N TRP A 135 4.77 1.80 0.42
CA TRP A 135 4.35 2.31 -0.90
C TRP A 135 5.06 1.60 -2.04
N GLU A 136 6.37 1.37 -1.88
CA GLU A 136 7.19 0.62 -2.81
C GLU A 136 6.84 -0.87 -2.83
N GLY A 137 6.59 -1.44 -1.65
CA GLY A 137 6.15 -2.82 -1.50
C GLY A 137 4.84 -3.10 -2.25
N MET A 138 3.86 -2.18 -2.17
CA MET A 138 2.63 -2.28 -2.95
C MET A 138 2.89 -2.25 -4.46
N GLY A 139 3.76 -1.33 -4.92
CA GLY A 139 4.12 -1.21 -6.33
C GLY A 139 4.79 -2.48 -6.87
N ALA A 140 5.76 -3.01 -6.14
CA ALA A 140 6.48 -4.23 -6.51
C ALA A 140 5.56 -5.46 -6.54
N ALA A 141 4.72 -5.63 -5.51
CA ALA A 141 3.76 -6.73 -5.46
C ALA A 141 2.72 -6.63 -6.58
N SER A 142 2.26 -5.43 -6.92
CA SER A 142 1.36 -5.16 -8.05
C SER A 142 1.98 -5.60 -9.38
N TYR A 143 3.23 -5.23 -9.64
CA TYR A 143 3.95 -5.67 -10.84
C TYR A 143 3.96 -7.20 -11.00
N VAL A 144 4.33 -7.92 -9.91
CA VAL A 144 4.37 -9.38 -9.90
C VAL A 144 2.99 -9.98 -10.14
N LEU A 145 1.93 -9.39 -9.57
CA LEU A 145 0.57 -9.89 -9.67
C LEU A 145 -0.06 -9.62 -11.03
N ILE A 146 0.13 -8.44 -11.62
CA ILE A 146 -0.35 -8.13 -12.98
C ILE A 146 0.34 -9.06 -13.99
N GLY A 147 1.67 -9.21 -13.87
CA GLY A 147 2.50 -10.08 -14.69
C GLY A 147 2.47 -11.56 -14.28
N PHE A 148 1.53 -12.01 -13.43
CA PHE A 148 1.54 -13.36 -12.85
C PHE A 148 1.65 -14.47 -13.90
N ARG A 149 0.96 -14.31 -15.05
CA ARG A 149 1.10 -15.20 -16.21
C ARG A 149 2.30 -14.77 -17.08
N TRP A 150 3.49 -14.82 -16.50
CA TRP A 150 4.74 -14.30 -17.06
C TRP A 150 5.14 -14.83 -18.45
N ARG A 151 4.54 -15.94 -18.90
CA ARG A 151 4.74 -16.47 -20.26
C ARG A 151 3.96 -15.70 -21.33
N GLU A 152 2.97 -14.90 -20.94
CA GLU A 152 2.18 -14.04 -21.83
C GLU A 152 2.81 -12.64 -21.86
N ARG A 153 3.56 -12.33 -22.92
CA ARG A 153 4.31 -11.06 -23.05
C ARG A 153 3.44 -9.82 -22.85
N SER A 154 2.18 -9.85 -23.30
CA SER A 154 1.24 -8.74 -23.13
C SER A 154 0.99 -8.41 -21.66
N ARG A 155 0.88 -9.42 -20.78
CA ARG A 155 0.66 -9.24 -19.35
C ARG A 155 1.91 -8.74 -18.64
N VAL A 156 3.08 -9.23 -19.02
CA VAL A 156 4.35 -8.73 -18.49
C VAL A 156 4.55 -7.27 -18.87
N SER A 157 4.30 -6.92 -20.13
CA SER A 157 4.36 -5.53 -20.60
C SER A 157 3.34 -4.64 -19.88
N ALA A 158 2.12 -5.13 -19.65
CA ALA A 158 1.10 -4.40 -18.89
C ALA A 158 1.53 -4.13 -17.44
N GLY A 159 2.09 -5.14 -16.78
CA GLY A 159 2.66 -4.99 -15.44
C GLY A 159 3.81 -3.98 -15.40
N LEU A 160 4.70 -4.03 -16.40
CA LEU A 160 5.82 -3.10 -16.52
C LEU A 160 5.35 -1.66 -16.71
N VAL A 161 4.37 -1.43 -17.60
CA VAL A 161 3.79 -0.09 -17.81
C VAL A 161 3.19 0.43 -16.51
N ALA A 162 2.37 -0.38 -15.82
CA ALA A 162 1.78 0.01 -14.54
C ALA A 162 2.85 0.35 -13.49
N PHE A 163 3.88 -0.50 -13.37
CA PHE A 163 4.97 -0.31 -12.41
C PHE A 163 5.78 0.96 -12.71
N VAL A 164 6.23 1.16 -13.95
CA VAL A 164 7.05 2.33 -14.32
C VAL A 164 6.26 3.61 -14.12
N THR A 165 4.97 3.63 -14.49
CA THR A 165 4.13 4.82 -14.33
C THR A 165 3.94 5.18 -12.86
N THR A 166 3.55 4.22 -12.01
CA THR A 166 3.36 4.49 -10.58
C THR A 166 4.69 4.83 -9.93
N ARG A 167 5.79 4.15 -10.31
CA ARG A 167 7.14 4.42 -9.79
C ARG A 167 7.63 5.82 -10.13
N SER A 168 7.34 6.32 -11.33
CA SER A 168 7.71 7.69 -11.71
C SER A 168 6.99 8.72 -10.83
N ALA A 169 5.72 8.48 -10.50
CA ALA A 169 4.98 9.33 -9.58
C ALA A 169 5.47 9.19 -8.12
N ASP A 170 5.88 7.99 -7.70
CA ASP A 170 6.38 7.70 -6.36
C ASP A 170 7.65 8.49 -6.03
N LEU A 171 8.43 8.94 -7.04
CA LEU A 171 9.56 9.87 -6.85
C LEU A 171 9.13 11.15 -6.12
N GLY A 172 7.86 11.54 -6.25
CA GLY A 172 7.28 12.64 -5.49
C GLY A 172 7.39 12.46 -3.98
N LEU A 173 7.20 11.25 -3.44
CA LEU A 173 7.37 10.99 -2.00
C LEU A 173 8.83 11.10 -1.55
N TYR A 174 9.78 10.69 -2.39
CA TYR A 174 11.21 10.87 -2.08
C TYR A 174 11.59 12.36 -2.06
N LEU A 175 11.07 13.13 -3.03
CA LEU A 175 11.22 14.59 -3.03
C LEU A 175 10.59 15.20 -1.77
N ALA A 176 9.40 14.75 -1.39
CA ALA A 176 8.71 15.23 -0.19
C ALA A 176 9.52 14.92 1.09
N ALA A 177 10.08 13.71 1.20
CA ALA A 177 10.92 13.35 2.34
C ALA A 177 12.19 14.21 2.42
N GLY A 178 12.88 14.42 1.30
CA GLY A 178 14.05 15.32 1.22
C GLY A 178 13.70 16.77 1.56
N ALA A 179 12.57 17.26 1.06
CA ALA A 179 12.08 18.60 1.35
C ALA A 179 11.68 18.78 2.82
N ALA A 180 11.10 17.74 3.46
CA ALA A 180 10.75 17.77 4.88
C ALA A 180 12.01 17.90 5.76
N LEU A 181 13.05 17.15 5.46
CA LEU A 181 14.33 17.26 6.16
C LEU A 181 14.97 18.63 5.94
N ALA A 182 15.01 19.14 4.71
CA ALA A 182 15.57 20.44 4.39
C ALA A 182 14.79 21.60 5.02
N GLY A 183 13.45 21.44 5.13
CA GLY A 183 12.54 22.41 5.75
C GLY A 183 12.42 22.32 7.28
N GLY A 184 13.18 21.42 7.91
CA GLY A 184 13.22 21.30 9.37
C GLY A 184 12.01 20.63 10.03
N ALA A 185 11.08 20.06 9.25
CA ALA A 185 9.87 19.39 9.79
C ALA A 185 10.14 17.99 10.33
N GLY A 186 11.29 17.37 10.01
CA GLY A 186 11.50 15.96 10.29
C GLY A 186 10.73 15.04 9.34
N LEU A 187 10.57 13.76 9.71
CA LEU A 187 9.96 12.73 8.86
C LEU A 187 8.67 12.13 9.43
N ALA A 188 8.13 12.63 10.52
CA ALA A 188 6.80 12.24 10.99
C ALA A 188 5.72 12.87 10.07
N LEU A 189 4.72 12.08 9.68
CA LEU A 189 3.68 12.56 8.75
C LEU A 189 2.84 13.70 9.37
N ALA A 190 2.69 13.71 10.68
CA ALA A 190 1.95 14.75 11.39
C ALA A 190 2.65 16.11 11.33
N ASP A 191 3.99 16.13 11.27
CA ASP A 191 4.81 17.33 11.39
C ASP A 191 5.11 17.98 10.02
N LEU A 192 4.73 17.35 8.92
CA LEU A 192 5.03 17.85 7.56
C LEU A 192 4.47 19.26 7.29
N ALA A 193 3.37 19.62 7.96
CA ALA A 193 2.78 20.95 7.86
C ALA A 193 3.62 22.04 8.55
N ASP A 194 4.51 21.67 9.46
CA ASP A 194 5.34 22.60 10.25
C ASP A 194 6.63 23.00 9.50
N ALA A 195 6.87 22.43 8.32
CA ALA A 195 8.00 22.83 7.48
C ALA A 195 7.95 24.31 7.14
N GLU A 196 9.14 24.91 6.93
CA GLU A 196 9.25 26.27 6.41
C GLU A 196 8.47 26.43 5.11
N ALA A 197 7.85 27.61 4.92
CA ALA A 197 6.83 27.83 3.88
C ALA A 197 7.22 27.35 2.47
N GLY A 198 8.44 27.65 1.99
CA GLY A 198 8.91 27.20 0.68
C GLY A 198 9.00 25.67 0.56
N TRP A 199 9.54 25.02 1.58
CA TRP A 199 9.67 23.56 1.63
C TRP A 199 8.32 22.86 1.79
N ARG A 200 7.38 23.46 2.51
CA ARG A 200 6.01 22.94 2.66
C ARG A 200 5.32 22.80 1.31
N HIS A 201 5.47 23.77 0.40
CA HIS A 201 4.94 23.66 -0.96
C HIS A 201 5.59 22.50 -1.74
N ALA A 202 6.90 22.30 -1.61
CA ALA A 202 7.60 21.18 -2.25
C ALA A 202 7.13 19.82 -1.70
N ILE A 203 6.95 19.70 -0.37
CA ILE A 203 6.42 18.51 0.28
C ILE A 203 5.02 18.19 -0.25
N ALA A 204 4.12 19.19 -0.24
CA ALA A 204 2.75 19.01 -0.71
C ALA A 204 2.68 18.62 -2.19
N ALA A 205 3.49 19.23 -3.05
CA ALA A 205 3.57 18.88 -4.46
C ALA A 205 4.05 17.44 -4.66
N GLY A 206 5.09 17.01 -3.94
CA GLY A 206 5.62 15.66 -4.02
C GLY A 206 4.59 14.61 -3.57
N VAL A 207 3.94 14.85 -2.44
CA VAL A 207 2.87 13.97 -1.93
C VAL A 207 1.70 13.90 -2.90
N LEU A 208 1.26 15.05 -3.45
CA LEU A 208 0.16 15.11 -4.42
C LEU A 208 0.47 14.28 -5.67
N VAL A 209 1.66 14.44 -6.27
CA VAL A 209 2.08 13.68 -7.45
C VAL A 209 2.06 12.18 -7.17
N ALA A 210 2.60 11.73 -6.04
CA ALA A 210 2.61 10.32 -5.67
C ALA A 210 1.19 9.77 -5.45
N ALA A 211 0.33 10.54 -4.78
CA ALA A 211 -1.05 10.17 -4.55
C ALA A 211 -1.84 10.05 -5.86
N LEU A 212 -1.69 11.01 -6.78
CA LEU A 212 -2.33 10.98 -8.10
C LEU A 212 -1.87 9.77 -8.93
N GLY A 213 -0.57 9.42 -8.86
CA GLY A 213 -0.02 8.25 -9.51
C GLY A 213 -0.66 6.95 -9.02
N LYS A 214 -0.72 6.72 -7.71
CA LYS A 214 -1.36 5.52 -7.13
C LYS A 214 -2.87 5.51 -7.35
N ALA A 215 -3.53 6.66 -7.22
CA ALA A 215 -4.97 6.79 -7.44
C ALA A 215 -5.39 6.72 -8.92
N ALA A 216 -4.44 6.52 -9.84
CA ALA A 216 -4.68 6.51 -11.27
C ALA A 216 -5.42 7.76 -11.77
N GLN A 217 -5.10 8.92 -11.21
CA GLN A 217 -5.65 10.20 -11.64
C GLN A 217 -4.85 10.76 -12.83
N LEU A 218 -5.42 11.67 -13.58
CA LEU A 218 -4.69 12.37 -14.64
C LEU A 218 -3.45 13.08 -14.08
N PRO A 219 -2.31 13.01 -14.78
CA PRO A 219 -2.06 12.41 -16.10
C PRO A 219 -1.71 10.91 -16.08
N PHE A 220 -1.76 10.24 -14.93
CA PHE A 220 -1.31 8.85 -14.74
C PHE A 220 -2.41 7.80 -14.96
N SER A 221 -3.63 8.16 -15.31
CA SER A 221 -4.80 7.25 -15.34
C SER A 221 -4.63 6.04 -16.27
N PHE A 222 -3.83 6.14 -17.32
CA PHE A 222 -3.68 5.12 -18.35
C PHE A 222 -3.10 3.78 -17.84
N TRP A 223 -2.33 3.77 -16.76
CA TRP A 223 -1.75 2.53 -16.24
C TRP A 223 -2.83 1.58 -15.70
N LEU A 224 -3.94 2.12 -15.20
CA LEU A 224 -5.01 1.32 -14.60
C LEU A 224 -5.67 0.40 -15.65
N SER A 225 -5.93 0.90 -16.86
CA SER A 225 -6.47 0.08 -17.94
C SER A 225 -5.51 -1.06 -18.36
N ARG A 226 -4.21 -0.79 -18.34
CA ARG A 226 -3.20 -1.82 -18.60
C ARG A 226 -3.16 -2.85 -17.48
N ALA A 227 -3.25 -2.43 -16.24
CA ALA A 227 -3.26 -3.31 -15.07
C ALA A 227 -4.40 -4.33 -15.10
N MET A 228 -5.52 -4.05 -15.77
CA MET A 228 -6.64 -4.99 -15.95
C MET A 228 -6.30 -6.26 -16.75
N HIS A 229 -5.12 -6.36 -17.37
CA HIS A 229 -4.63 -7.61 -17.96
C HIS A 229 -4.24 -8.66 -16.91
N GLY A 230 -4.13 -8.28 -15.64
CA GLY A 230 -3.92 -9.19 -14.52
C GLY A 230 -5.11 -10.14 -14.27
N PRO A 231 -4.94 -11.17 -13.41
CA PRO A 231 -6.06 -12.01 -12.97
C PRO A 231 -7.16 -11.19 -12.28
N SER A 232 -8.43 -11.57 -12.44
CA SER A 232 -9.56 -10.83 -11.85
C SER A 232 -9.45 -10.60 -10.32
N PRO A 233 -8.99 -11.56 -9.50
CA PRO A 233 -8.78 -11.31 -8.07
C PRO A 233 -7.74 -10.22 -7.77
N VAL A 234 -6.73 -10.07 -8.64
CA VAL A 234 -5.74 -8.99 -8.55
C VAL A 234 -6.41 -7.64 -8.79
N SER A 235 -7.21 -7.54 -9.86
CA SER A 235 -7.93 -6.30 -10.16
C SER A 235 -8.90 -5.91 -9.04
N ALA A 236 -9.60 -6.88 -8.44
CA ALA A 236 -10.53 -6.64 -7.35
C ALA A 236 -9.85 -6.11 -6.08
N LEU A 237 -8.71 -6.66 -5.69
CA LEU A 237 -8.02 -6.20 -4.48
C LEU A 237 -7.19 -4.93 -4.75
N LEU A 238 -6.33 -4.95 -5.78
CA LEU A 238 -5.37 -3.88 -6.00
C LEU A 238 -6.01 -2.62 -6.57
N HIS A 239 -6.80 -2.79 -7.62
CA HIS A 239 -7.22 -1.67 -8.46
C HIS A 239 -8.56 -1.07 -8.04
N SER A 240 -9.34 -1.75 -7.19
CA SER A 240 -10.58 -1.17 -6.65
C SER A 240 -10.50 -0.92 -5.15
N ALA A 241 -10.02 -1.89 -4.34
CA ALA A 241 -10.19 -1.82 -2.90
C ALA A 241 -8.98 -1.30 -2.12
N ALA A 242 -7.75 -1.47 -2.64
CA ALA A 242 -6.56 -1.16 -1.86
C ALA A 242 -5.62 -0.15 -2.54
N MET A 243 -4.85 -0.54 -3.58
CA MET A 243 -3.77 0.29 -4.10
C MET A 243 -4.24 1.68 -4.57
N VAL A 244 -5.32 1.74 -5.34
CA VAL A 244 -5.89 3.01 -5.85
C VAL A 244 -6.46 3.83 -4.69
N ALA A 245 -7.15 3.17 -3.76
CA ALA A 245 -7.69 3.84 -2.58
C ALA A 245 -6.59 4.42 -1.67
N MET A 246 -5.37 3.82 -1.62
CA MET A 246 -4.27 4.37 -0.83
C MET A 246 -3.78 5.72 -1.33
N GLY A 247 -3.96 6.06 -2.61
CA GLY A 247 -3.67 7.42 -3.08
C GLY A 247 -4.58 8.46 -2.42
N ALA A 248 -5.90 8.22 -2.42
CA ALA A 248 -6.86 9.09 -1.72
C ALA A 248 -6.63 9.06 -0.19
N TYR A 249 -6.35 7.87 0.36
CA TYR A 249 -6.00 7.70 1.77
C TYR A 249 -4.83 8.58 2.20
N LEU A 250 -3.77 8.63 1.40
CA LEU A 250 -2.60 9.46 1.68
C LEU A 250 -2.97 10.95 1.75
N LEU A 251 -3.79 11.44 0.82
CA LEU A 251 -4.24 12.84 0.84
C LEU A 251 -5.06 13.16 2.10
N LEU A 252 -5.93 12.25 2.54
CA LEU A 252 -6.65 12.39 3.80
C LEU A 252 -5.71 12.39 5.01
N ARG A 253 -4.68 11.56 4.98
CA ARG A 253 -3.69 11.44 6.04
C ARG A 253 -2.87 12.70 6.25
N VAL A 254 -2.55 13.40 5.16
CA VAL A 254 -1.78 14.65 5.16
C VAL A 254 -2.65 15.88 4.92
N ALA A 255 -3.95 15.80 5.18
CA ALA A 255 -4.88 16.93 4.99
C ALA A 255 -4.41 18.25 5.65
N PRO A 256 -3.79 18.24 6.86
CA PRO A 256 -3.25 19.48 7.45
C PRO A 256 -2.16 20.12 6.58
N LEU A 257 -1.28 19.32 5.96
CA LEU A 257 -0.25 19.81 5.04
C LEU A 257 -0.89 20.46 3.79
N LEU A 258 -1.90 19.81 3.20
CA LEU A 258 -2.57 20.31 2.00
C LEU A 258 -3.27 21.64 2.31
N ALA A 259 -4.00 21.72 3.41
CA ALA A 259 -4.68 22.94 3.84
C ALA A 259 -3.69 24.10 4.11
N ALA A 260 -2.54 23.80 4.71
CA ALA A 260 -1.52 24.82 5.02
C ALA A 260 -0.83 25.41 3.78
N THR A 261 -0.97 24.81 2.59
CA THR A 261 -0.41 25.35 1.33
C THR A 261 -1.34 26.26 0.58
N GLY A 262 -2.66 26.19 0.81
CA GLY A 262 -3.70 27.01 0.17
C GLY A 262 -4.03 26.65 -1.29
N TRP A 263 -3.29 25.74 -1.92
CA TRP A 263 -3.54 25.31 -3.32
C TRP A 263 -3.63 23.79 -3.50
N ALA A 264 -2.98 23.01 -2.63
CA ALA A 264 -2.80 21.58 -2.89
C ALA A 264 -4.10 20.77 -2.71
N ASP A 265 -4.99 21.18 -1.82
CA ASP A 265 -6.33 20.64 -1.65
C ASP A 265 -7.19 20.91 -2.89
N THR A 266 -7.21 22.16 -3.38
CA THR A 266 -7.88 22.54 -4.62
C THR A 266 -7.30 21.78 -5.81
N GLY A 267 -5.98 21.64 -5.89
CA GLY A 267 -5.28 20.85 -6.91
C GLY A 267 -5.71 19.39 -6.92
N ALA A 268 -5.87 18.76 -5.74
CA ALA A 268 -6.38 17.40 -5.62
C ALA A 268 -7.83 17.26 -6.13
N VAL A 269 -8.70 18.21 -5.77
CA VAL A 269 -10.10 18.24 -6.23
C VAL A 269 -10.18 18.43 -7.74
N VAL A 270 -9.41 19.37 -8.31
CA VAL A 270 -9.37 19.61 -9.76
C VAL A 270 -8.89 18.39 -10.52
N ALA A 271 -7.82 17.73 -10.05
CA ALA A 271 -7.31 16.51 -10.68
C ALA A 271 -8.35 15.38 -10.64
N GLY A 272 -9.03 15.19 -9.50
CA GLY A 272 -10.10 14.20 -9.36
C GLY A 272 -11.29 14.50 -10.28
N ALA A 273 -11.76 15.76 -10.34
CA ALA A 273 -12.84 16.17 -11.22
C ALA A 273 -12.48 15.98 -12.70
N ALA A 274 -11.26 16.38 -13.12
CA ALA A 274 -10.77 16.19 -14.47
C ALA A 274 -10.62 14.72 -14.89
N THR A 275 -10.42 13.82 -13.93
CA THR A 275 -10.31 12.38 -14.20
C THR A 275 -11.69 11.72 -14.32
N ALA A 276 -12.72 12.30 -13.69
CA ALA A 276 -14.09 11.77 -13.69
C ALA A 276 -14.87 12.07 -14.99
N VAL A 277 -14.37 13.01 -15.81
CA VAL A 277 -14.94 13.39 -17.12
C VAL A 277 -14.28 12.60 -18.25
#